data_cfe21c5c2b304e432a0d0b9d3ecfa40b
#
_entry.id   cfe21c5c2b304e432a0d0b9d3ecfa40b
#
_cell.length_a   1.000
_cell.length_b   1.000
_cell.length_c   1.000
_cell.angle_alpha   90.00
_cell.angle_beta   90.00
_cell.angle_gamma   90.00
#
_symmetry.space_group_name_H-M   'P 1'
#
loop_
_entity.id
_entity.type
_entity.pdbx_description
1 polymer ?
#
loop_
_entity_poly.entity_id
_entity_poly.type
_entity_poly.pdbx_seq_one_letter_code
_entity_poly.pdbx_strand_id
1 'polypeptide(L)'
;MQSILEQITDWLKSMIISGIMGNLSGMFDSVNQQVGQIAGDVGTTPANFSPAVFSMIRNISESVILPIAGMVLTFIACYELIQMLIEHNNLANFETWTFFKWVFKTFLAVTLISNTFNITMAVFDVAQQVISRSGGLISGSTSVSDATLTAMQATLEGMDLGPLLGLYLQTFVVQVTMLALSAIIFVIVYGRMVEIYLMVSLAPIPFVTFGNHEQSHTGQNYLRSLFALGFQGFLIMICVGIYAVLIQNLSFSDNIISSIWGVLGYTVLLAFTLFKTGSLAKSVFAAH
;
A
#
# COMPACT_ATOMS: atom_id res chain seq x y z
N MET A 1 -42.42 -28.55 35.00
CA MET A 1 -40.96 -28.57 34.96
C MET A 1 -40.46 -28.65 33.52
N GLN A 2 -40.97 -29.52 32.64
CA GLN A 2 -40.58 -29.57 31.22
C GLN A 2 -40.74 -28.25 30.49
N SER A 3 -41.86 -27.52 30.65
CA SER A 3 -42.11 -26.25 30.01
C SER A 3 -41.15 -25.14 30.43
N ILE A 4 -40.65 -25.13 31.66
CA ILE A 4 -39.67 -24.14 32.14
C ILE A 4 -38.29 -24.44 31.58
N LEU A 5 -37.90 -25.70 31.50
CA LEU A 5 -36.62 -26.13 30.89
C LEU A 5 -36.62 -25.81 29.37
N GLU A 6 -37.73 -26.03 28.69
CA GLU A 6 -37.90 -25.69 27.29
C GLU A 6 -37.76 -24.16 27.06
N GLN A 7 -38.44 -23.35 27.89
CA GLN A 7 -38.33 -21.90 27.82
C GLN A 7 -36.90 -21.37 28.06
N ILE A 8 -36.19 -21.97 29.02
CA ILE A 8 -34.78 -21.63 29.28
C ILE A 8 -33.90 -22.03 28.09
N THR A 9 -34.13 -23.22 27.52
CA THR A 9 -33.39 -23.70 26.35
C THR A 9 -33.63 -22.80 25.13
N ASP A 10 -34.87 -22.41 24.86
CA ASP A 10 -35.23 -21.52 23.75
C ASP A 10 -34.63 -20.11 23.95
N TRP A 11 -34.68 -19.61 25.19
CA TRP A 11 -34.03 -18.33 25.50
C TRP A 11 -32.51 -18.37 25.29
N LEU A 12 -31.83 -19.43 25.79
CA LEU A 12 -30.40 -19.60 25.59
C LEU A 12 -30.07 -19.74 24.08
N LYS A 13 -30.90 -20.49 23.33
CA LYS A 13 -30.74 -20.68 21.90
C LYS A 13 -30.85 -19.37 21.16
N SER A 14 -31.86 -18.56 21.46
CA SER A 14 -32.04 -17.24 20.83
C SER A 14 -30.87 -16.29 21.14
N MET A 15 -30.33 -16.30 22.35
CA MET A 15 -29.19 -15.49 22.77
C MET A 15 -27.90 -15.89 22.03
N ILE A 16 -27.66 -17.20 21.88
CA ILE A 16 -26.50 -17.72 21.16
C ILE A 16 -26.60 -17.40 19.67
N ILE A 17 -27.76 -17.61 19.06
CA ILE A 17 -28.02 -17.28 17.65
C ILE A 17 -27.81 -15.78 17.40
N SER A 18 -28.33 -14.92 18.27
CA SER A 18 -28.10 -13.48 18.19
C SER A 18 -26.62 -13.13 18.27
N GLY A 19 -25.86 -13.79 19.17
CA GLY A 19 -24.41 -13.63 19.27
C GLY A 19 -23.66 -14.08 18.01
N ILE A 20 -24.02 -15.24 17.44
CA ILE A 20 -23.47 -15.74 16.18
C ILE A 20 -23.74 -14.76 15.03
N MET A 21 -24.98 -14.33 14.88
CA MET A 21 -25.38 -13.38 13.83
C MET A 21 -24.66 -12.04 14.00
N GLY A 22 -24.50 -11.56 15.23
CA GLY A 22 -23.71 -10.36 15.53
C GLY A 22 -22.24 -10.50 15.13
N ASN A 23 -21.61 -11.64 15.44
CA ASN A 23 -20.23 -11.92 15.03
C ASN A 23 -20.10 -12.01 13.52
N LEU A 24 -21.04 -12.65 12.82
CA LEU A 24 -21.04 -12.79 11.37
C LEU A 24 -21.25 -11.44 10.67
N SER A 25 -22.24 -10.65 11.11
CA SER A 25 -22.43 -9.30 10.60
C SER A 25 -21.18 -8.43 10.80
N GLY A 26 -20.62 -8.44 12.01
CA GLY A 26 -19.37 -7.73 12.30
C GLY A 26 -18.17 -8.19 11.45
N MET A 27 -18.10 -9.46 11.12
CA MET A 27 -17.08 -10.01 10.21
C MET A 27 -17.26 -9.46 8.78
N PHE A 28 -18.48 -9.48 8.24
CA PHE A 28 -18.77 -8.96 6.90
C PHE A 28 -18.59 -7.46 6.81
N ASP A 29 -19.02 -6.72 7.83
CA ASP A 29 -18.80 -5.28 7.93
C ASP A 29 -17.30 -4.96 7.96
N SER A 30 -16.51 -5.73 8.70
CA SER A 30 -15.05 -5.59 8.73
C SER A 30 -14.41 -5.85 7.36
N VAL A 31 -14.87 -6.86 6.62
CA VAL A 31 -14.40 -7.15 5.25
C VAL A 31 -14.69 -5.98 4.32
N ASN A 32 -15.94 -5.50 4.30
CA ASN A 32 -16.35 -4.39 3.45
C ASN A 32 -15.59 -3.10 3.79
N GLN A 33 -15.46 -2.81 5.08
CA GLN A 33 -14.73 -1.66 5.56
C GLN A 33 -13.24 -1.72 5.16
N GLN A 34 -12.60 -2.88 5.30
CA GLN A 34 -11.20 -3.07 4.90
C GLN A 34 -11.00 -2.84 3.40
N VAL A 35 -11.85 -3.44 2.55
CA VAL A 35 -11.78 -3.25 1.10
C VAL A 35 -11.93 -1.78 0.73
N GLY A 36 -12.93 -1.08 1.31
CA GLY A 36 -13.17 0.33 1.08
C GLY A 36 -12.04 1.24 1.57
N GLN A 37 -11.52 0.98 2.79
CA GLN A 37 -10.42 1.76 3.36
C GLN A 37 -9.12 1.57 2.59
N ILE A 38 -8.74 0.34 2.28
CA ILE A 38 -7.52 0.07 1.50
C ILE A 38 -7.61 0.78 0.15
N ALA A 39 -8.74 0.65 -0.55
CA ALA A 39 -8.95 1.30 -1.83
C ALA A 39 -8.88 2.83 -1.73
N GLY A 40 -9.48 3.41 -0.70
CA GLY A 40 -9.45 4.85 -0.42
C GLY A 40 -8.05 5.36 -0.06
N ASP A 41 -7.38 4.72 0.89
CA ASP A 41 -6.07 5.14 1.40
C ASP A 41 -4.97 4.97 0.34
N VAL A 42 -4.97 3.83 -0.37
CA VAL A 42 -4.02 3.57 -1.47
C VAL A 42 -4.30 4.49 -2.65
N GLY A 43 -5.58 4.84 -2.85
CA GLY A 43 -6.06 5.78 -3.84
C GLY A 43 -5.77 7.24 -3.52
N THR A 44 -5.27 7.60 -2.36
CA THR A 44 -5.01 9.00 -1.96
C THR A 44 -3.57 9.41 -2.30
N THR A 45 -3.41 10.66 -2.80
CA THR A 45 -2.06 11.22 -3.05
C THR A 45 -1.35 11.50 -1.73
N PRO A 46 0.00 11.47 -1.70
CA PRO A 46 0.76 11.83 -0.50
C PRO A 46 0.41 13.21 0.06
N ALA A 47 0.11 14.18 -0.82
CA ALA A 47 -0.30 15.53 -0.41
C ALA A 47 -1.64 15.55 0.35
N ASN A 48 -2.58 14.71 -0.07
CA ASN A 48 -3.93 14.64 0.51
C ASN A 48 -4.03 13.69 1.70
N PHE A 49 -3.14 12.68 1.78
CA PHE A 49 -3.14 11.71 2.86
C PHE A 49 -2.87 12.36 4.23
N SER A 50 -1.87 13.22 4.30
CA SER A 50 -1.59 14.04 5.49
C SER A 50 -0.92 15.35 5.08
N PRO A 51 -1.70 16.44 4.86
CA PRO A 51 -1.15 17.74 4.45
C PRO A 51 -0.09 18.30 5.42
N ALA A 52 -0.25 18.06 6.73
CA ALA A 52 0.70 18.48 7.74
C ALA A 52 2.05 17.76 7.62
N VAL A 53 2.03 16.43 7.48
CA VAL A 53 3.25 15.64 7.27
C VAL A 53 3.88 15.98 5.92
N PHE A 54 3.08 16.11 4.88
CA PHE A 54 3.55 16.50 3.55
C PHE A 54 4.29 17.83 3.56
N SER A 55 3.73 18.87 4.18
CA SER A 55 4.38 20.19 4.29
C SER A 55 5.68 20.13 5.10
N MET A 56 5.71 19.36 6.18
CA MET A 56 6.91 19.15 6.97
C MET A 56 8.01 18.46 6.14
N ILE A 57 7.69 17.39 5.44
CA ILE A 57 8.63 16.64 4.58
C ILE A 57 9.14 17.51 3.44
N ARG A 58 8.28 18.31 2.82
CA ARG A 58 8.68 19.27 1.80
C ARG A 58 9.68 20.27 2.35
N ASN A 59 9.39 20.87 3.51
CA ASN A 59 10.29 21.82 4.15
C ASN A 59 11.64 21.19 4.50
N ILE A 60 11.67 19.95 4.99
CA ILE A 60 12.93 19.21 5.25
C ILE A 60 13.70 19.01 3.95
N SER A 61 13.03 18.53 2.89
CA SER A 61 13.67 18.29 1.60
C SER A 61 14.27 19.59 0.99
N GLU A 62 13.49 20.68 1.00
CA GLU A 62 13.89 21.94 0.35
C GLU A 62 14.86 22.78 1.22
N SER A 63 14.70 22.81 2.54
CA SER A 63 15.48 23.68 3.42
C SER A 63 16.71 23.02 4.00
N VAL A 64 16.74 21.69 4.14
CA VAL A 64 17.84 20.96 4.77
C VAL A 64 18.60 20.10 3.76
N ILE A 65 17.90 19.26 3.02
CA ILE A 65 18.52 18.26 2.15
C ILE A 65 19.01 18.89 0.83
N LEU A 66 18.23 19.79 0.24
CA LEU A 66 18.59 20.45 -1.02
C LEU A 66 19.89 21.25 -0.93
N PRO A 67 20.18 22.05 0.11
CA PRO A 67 21.47 22.70 0.28
C PRO A 67 22.64 21.72 0.37
N ILE A 68 22.47 20.59 1.07
CA ILE A 68 23.48 19.52 1.16
C ILE A 68 23.74 18.92 -0.22
N ALA A 69 22.66 18.62 -0.96
CA ALA A 69 22.76 18.12 -2.32
C ALA A 69 23.48 19.13 -3.25
N GLY A 70 23.23 20.43 -3.08
CA GLY A 70 23.92 21.50 -3.81
C GLY A 70 25.42 21.52 -3.56
N MET A 71 25.84 21.34 -2.29
CA MET A 71 27.29 21.22 -1.96
C MET A 71 27.93 20.00 -2.61
N VAL A 72 27.26 18.84 -2.56
CA VAL A 72 27.73 17.60 -3.20
C VAL A 72 27.79 17.78 -4.73
N LEU A 73 26.78 18.41 -5.35
CA LEU A 73 26.82 18.72 -6.78
C LEU A 73 27.99 19.59 -7.16
N THR A 74 28.27 20.63 -6.38
CA THR A 74 29.41 21.54 -6.62
C THR A 74 30.71 20.75 -6.61
N PHE A 75 30.88 19.86 -5.63
CA PHE A 75 32.05 18.99 -5.55
C PHE A 75 32.17 18.07 -6.78
N ILE A 76 31.09 17.41 -7.17
CA ILE A 76 31.04 16.54 -8.36
C ILE A 76 31.36 17.34 -9.64
N ALA A 77 30.78 18.52 -9.81
CA ALA A 77 31.04 19.37 -10.98
C ALA A 77 32.50 19.82 -11.06
N CYS A 78 33.12 20.20 -9.93
CA CYS A 78 34.54 20.54 -9.88
C CYS A 78 35.42 19.32 -10.20
N TYR A 79 35.09 18.15 -9.66
CA TYR A 79 35.83 16.93 -9.94
C TYR A 79 35.75 16.55 -11.44
N GLU A 80 34.61 16.61 -12.07
CA GLU A 80 34.48 16.38 -13.51
C GLU A 80 35.27 17.41 -14.36
N LEU A 81 35.26 18.68 -13.93
CA LEU A 81 36.06 19.69 -14.62
C LEU A 81 37.55 19.38 -14.55
N ILE A 82 38.04 18.95 -13.37
CA ILE A 82 39.43 18.57 -13.20
C ILE A 82 39.78 17.36 -14.06
N GLN A 83 38.94 16.30 -14.06
CA GLN A 83 39.15 15.12 -14.90
C GLN A 83 39.21 15.51 -16.40
N MET A 84 38.31 16.35 -16.86
CA MET A 84 38.27 16.81 -18.23
C MET A 84 39.57 17.59 -18.60
N LEU A 85 40.12 18.37 -17.69
CA LEU A 85 41.37 19.08 -17.91
C LEU A 85 42.59 18.13 -17.96
N ILE A 86 42.60 17.07 -17.15
CA ILE A 86 43.65 16.04 -17.11
C ILE A 86 43.62 15.15 -18.37
N GLU A 87 42.47 14.70 -18.80
CA GLU A 87 42.32 13.83 -19.97
C GLU A 87 42.79 14.48 -21.28
N HIS A 88 42.66 15.81 -21.39
CA HIS A 88 43.07 16.55 -22.59
C HIS A 88 44.58 16.95 -22.63
N ASN A 89 45.40 16.44 -21.77
CA ASN A 89 46.89 16.47 -21.67
C ASN A 89 47.63 17.69 -22.25
N ASN A 90 46.91 18.65 -22.84
CA ASN A 90 47.39 19.94 -23.38
C ASN A 90 46.27 20.99 -23.37
N LEU A 91 46.41 22.01 -22.52
CA LEU A 91 45.51 23.17 -22.49
C LEU A 91 45.37 23.87 -23.85
N ALA A 92 46.32 23.63 -24.77
CA ALA A 92 46.31 24.20 -26.14
C ALA A 92 45.28 23.53 -27.07
N ASN A 93 44.84 22.32 -26.78
CA ASN A 93 43.84 21.55 -27.57
C ASN A 93 42.49 21.46 -26.91
N PHE A 94 42.24 22.27 -25.87
CA PHE A 94 40.95 22.29 -25.16
C PHE A 94 39.88 22.82 -26.09
N GLU A 95 39.05 21.92 -26.62
CA GLU A 95 37.92 22.29 -27.46
C GLU A 95 36.87 23.06 -26.63
N THR A 96 36.60 24.30 -27.02
CA THR A 96 35.53 25.12 -26.44
C THR A 96 34.19 24.37 -26.35
N TRP A 97 33.94 23.45 -27.29
CA TRP A 97 32.75 22.59 -27.31
C TRP A 97 32.64 21.66 -26.12
N THR A 98 33.74 21.11 -25.63
CA THR A 98 33.77 20.23 -24.45
C THR A 98 33.43 21.00 -23.18
N PHE A 99 33.91 22.24 -23.06
CA PHE A 99 33.51 23.12 -21.96
C PHE A 99 32.01 23.46 -21.98
N PHE A 100 31.45 23.75 -23.15
CA PHE A 100 29.99 23.96 -23.27
C PHE A 100 29.17 22.76 -22.89
N LYS A 101 29.60 21.55 -23.25
CA LYS A 101 28.94 20.32 -22.81
C LYS A 101 28.91 20.17 -21.28
N TRP A 102 30.03 20.50 -20.63
CA TRP A 102 30.12 20.44 -19.17
C TRP A 102 29.21 21.50 -18.51
N VAL A 103 29.23 22.75 -19.00
CA VAL A 103 28.34 23.81 -18.50
C VAL A 103 26.87 23.41 -18.64
N PHE A 104 26.49 22.91 -19.82
CA PHE A 104 25.11 22.49 -20.08
C PHE A 104 24.69 21.33 -19.19
N LYS A 105 25.55 20.33 -19.00
CA LYS A 105 25.31 19.19 -18.10
C LYS A 105 25.14 19.66 -16.66
N THR A 106 26.00 20.55 -16.18
CA THR A 106 25.90 21.12 -14.83
C THR A 106 24.62 21.92 -14.66
N PHE A 107 24.23 22.73 -15.66
CA PHE A 107 22.96 23.45 -15.64
C PHE A 107 21.75 22.51 -15.55
N LEU A 108 21.72 21.43 -16.33
CA LEU A 108 20.69 20.42 -16.25
C LEU A 108 20.65 19.77 -14.87
N ALA A 109 21.81 19.41 -14.31
CA ALA A 109 21.90 18.80 -12.99
C ALA A 109 21.36 19.75 -11.90
N VAL A 110 21.73 21.03 -11.92
CA VAL A 110 21.17 22.05 -11.00
C VAL A 110 19.66 22.14 -11.14
N THR A 111 19.15 22.20 -12.38
CA THR A 111 17.70 22.29 -12.64
C THR A 111 16.96 21.06 -12.13
N LEU A 112 17.49 19.85 -12.34
CA LEU A 112 16.91 18.62 -11.85
C LEU A 112 16.86 18.59 -10.32
N ILE A 113 17.96 18.94 -9.66
CA ILE A 113 18.06 18.91 -8.19
C ILE A 113 17.12 19.94 -7.57
N SER A 114 17.07 21.16 -8.11
CA SER A 114 16.18 22.22 -7.63
C SER A 114 14.70 21.87 -7.75
N ASN A 115 14.33 20.98 -8.69
CA ASN A 115 12.95 20.55 -8.90
C ASN A 115 12.71 19.10 -8.43
N THR A 116 13.63 18.50 -7.68
CA THR A 116 13.55 17.08 -7.29
C THR A 116 12.27 16.74 -6.58
N PHE A 117 11.81 17.58 -5.64
CA PHE A 117 10.57 17.33 -4.91
C PHE A 117 9.37 17.23 -5.86
N ASN A 118 9.23 18.17 -6.79
CA ASN A 118 8.14 18.17 -7.76
C ASN A 118 8.24 16.98 -8.72
N ILE A 119 9.45 16.60 -9.15
CA ILE A 119 9.68 15.45 -10.04
C ILE A 119 9.28 14.15 -9.34
N THR A 120 9.69 13.97 -8.08
CA THR A 120 9.34 12.77 -7.31
C THR A 120 7.85 12.69 -7.03
N MET A 121 7.20 13.82 -6.75
CA MET A 121 5.75 13.86 -6.57
C MET A 121 4.99 13.53 -7.86
N ALA A 122 5.47 13.98 -9.02
CA ALA A 122 4.86 13.65 -10.30
C ALA A 122 4.85 12.14 -10.58
N VAL A 123 5.86 11.39 -10.11
CA VAL A 123 5.87 9.91 -10.20
C VAL A 123 4.70 9.31 -9.42
N PHE A 124 4.43 9.81 -8.21
CA PHE A 124 3.30 9.34 -7.41
C PHE A 124 1.95 9.78 -7.96
N ASP A 125 1.85 10.96 -8.58
CA ASP A 125 0.62 11.42 -9.23
C ASP A 125 0.26 10.54 -10.44
N VAL A 126 1.26 10.12 -11.24
CA VAL A 126 1.04 9.15 -12.32
C VAL A 126 0.62 7.79 -11.78
N ALA A 127 1.31 7.29 -10.76
CA ALA A 127 0.93 6.03 -10.11
C ALA A 127 -0.50 6.10 -9.57
N GLN A 128 -0.89 7.22 -8.98
CA GLN A 128 -2.23 7.47 -8.47
C GLN A 128 -3.31 7.40 -9.55
N GLN A 129 -3.06 7.97 -10.74
CA GLN A 129 -3.99 7.87 -11.87
C GLN A 129 -4.22 6.41 -12.29
N VAL A 130 -3.16 5.59 -12.28
CA VAL A 130 -3.27 4.15 -12.57
C VAL A 130 -4.09 3.45 -11.51
N ILE A 131 -3.85 3.74 -10.23
CA ILE A 131 -4.58 3.18 -9.09
C ILE A 131 -6.07 3.53 -9.17
N SER A 132 -6.40 4.82 -9.37
CA SER A 132 -7.79 5.29 -9.43
C SER A 132 -8.57 4.66 -10.58
N ARG A 133 -7.94 4.52 -11.76
CA ARG A 133 -8.56 3.82 -12.91
C ARG A 133 -8.80 2.34 -12.61
N SER A 134 -7.87 1.68 -11.93
CA SER A 134 -8.00 0.29 -11.54
C SER A 134 -9.08 0.09 -10.48
N GLY A 135 -9.21 1.02 -9.52
CA GLY A 135 -10.24 1.01 -8.49
C GLY A 135 -11.65 1.05 -9.08
N GLY A 136 -11.87 1.82 -10.14
CA GLY A 136 -13.15 1.86 -10.85
C GLY A 136 -13.57 0.54 -11.52
N LEU A 137 -12.60 -0.33 -11.83
CA LEU A 137 -12.85 -1.67 -12.39
C LEU A 137 -13.10 -2.73 -11.30
N ILE A 138 -12.64 -2.47 -10.08
CA ILE A 138 -12.71 -3.40 -8.93
C ILE A 138 -13.99 -3.15 -8.09
N SER A 139 -14.91 -2.34 -8.53
CA SER A 139 -16.16 -1.96 -7.83
C SER A 139 -17.13 -3.13 -7.65
N GLY A 140 -16.68 -4.22 -7.04
CA GLY A 140 -17.51 -5.30 -6.53
C GLY A 140 -17.80 -5.06 -5.05
N SER A 141 -19.06 -4.83 -4.67
CA SER A 141 -19.45 -4.84 -3.26
C SER A 141 -19.27 -6.24 -2.71
N THR A 142 -18.47 -6.39 -1.65
CA THR A 142 -18.37 -7.63 -0.87
C THR A 142 -19.56 -7.79 0.10
N SER A 143 -20.64 -7.02 -0.09
CA SER A 143 -21.83 -7.08 0.74
C SER A 143 -22.53 -8.43 0.59
N VAL A 144 -22.66 -9.14 1.69
CA VAL A 144 -23.54 -10.32 1.78
C VAL A 144 -24.99 -9.80 1.72
N SER A 145 -25.81 -10.41 0.89
CA SER A 145 -27.21 -10.00 0.75
C SER A 145 -28.01 -10.29 2.02
N ASP A 146 -29.02 -9.45 2.32
CA ASP A 146 -29.95 -9.68 3.43
C ASP A 146 -30.64 -11.05 3.33
N ALA A 147 -30.88 -11.52 2.11
CA ALA A 147 -31.42 -12.85 1.85
C ALA A 147 -30.48 -13.96 2.35
N THR A 148 -29.17 -13.79 2.20
CA THR A 148 -28.16 -14.74 2.71
C THR A 148 -28.14 -14.74 4.24
N LEU A 149 -28.16 -13.56 4.87
CA LEU A 149 -28.21 -13.44 6.33
C LEU A 149 -29.49 -14.08 6.90
N THR A 150 -30.64 -13.90 6.26
CA THR A 150 -31.91 -14.54 6.66
C THR A 150 -31.84 -16.06 6.51
N ALA A 151 -31.27 -16.57 5.42
CA ALA A 151 -31.08 -18.01 5.22
C ALA A 151 -30.13 -18.62 6.26
N MET A 152 -29.06 -17.90 6.63
CA MET A 152 -28.15 -18.30 7.71
C MET A 152 -28.88 -18.37 9.06
N GLN A 153 -29.66 -17.36 9.39
CA GLN A 153 -30.47 -17.35 10.61
C GLN A 153 -31.42 -18.54 10.68
N ALA A 154 -32.16 -18.81 9.60
CA ALA A 154 -33.09 -19.95 9.53
C ALA A 154 -32.35 -21.30 9.72
N THR A 155 -31.14 -21.44 9.19
CA THR A 155 -30.31 -22.63 9.38
C THR A 155 -29.87 -22.78 10.85
N LEU A 156 -29.49 -21.68 11.52
CA LEU A 156 -29.09 -21.68 12.93
C LEU A 156 -30.26 -22.04 13.86
N GLU A 157 -31.46 -21.55 13.55
CA GLU A 157 -32.67 -21.87 14.31
C GLU A 157 -33.02 -23.37 14.29
N GLY A 158 -32.64 -24.06 13.19
CA GLY A 158 -32.77 -25.52 13.07
C GLY A 158 -31.76 -26.35 13.83
N MET A 159 -30.69 -25.75 14.35
CA MET A 159 -29.58 -26.46 15.04
C MET A 159 -29.90 -26.72 16.51
N ASP A 160 -29.29 -27.78 17.07
CA ASP A 160 -29.29 -28.08 18.51
C ASP A 160 -28.33 -27.17 19.28
N LEU A 161 -28.53 -27.03 20.58
CA LEU A 161 -27.78 -26.13 21.47
C LEU A 161 -26.26 -26.42 21.50
N GLY A 162 -25.88 -27.72 21.47
CA GLY A 162 -24.45 -28.11 21.47
C GLY A 162 -23.67 -27.60 20.25
N PRO A 163 -24.12 -27.92 19.03
CA PRO A 163 -23.54 -27.36 17.80
C PRO A 163 -23.52 -25.83 17.76
N LEU A 164 -24.59 -25.16 18.24
CA LEU A 164 -24.64 -23.70 18.31
C LEU A 164 -23.57 -23.09 19.23
N LEU A 165 -23.32 -23.67 20.40
CA LEU A 165 -22.25 -23.24 21.28
C LEU A 165 -20.87 -23.40 20.62
N GLY A 166 -20.65 -24.52 19.93
CA GLY A 166 -19.42 -24.74 19.16
C GLY A 166 -19.23 -23.69 18.07
N LEU A 167 -20.29 -23.37 17.33
CA LEU A 167 -20.27 -22.34 16.27
C LEU A 167 -20.06 -20.94 16.84
N TYR A 168 -20.69 -20.61 17.98
CA TYR A 168 -20.48 -19.33 18.66
C TYR A 168 -19.02 -19.09 19.02
N LEU A 169 -18.35 -20.10 19.60
CA LEU A 169 -16.94 -20.03 19.92
C LEU A 169 -16.08 -19.87 18.67
N GLN A 170 -16.41 -20.60 17.60
CA GLN A 170 -15.68 -20.48 16.32
C GLN A 170 -15.83 -19.08 15.73
N THR A 171 -17.06 -18.54 15.64
CA THR A 171 -17.29 -17.17 15.10
C THR A 171 -16.59 -16.11 15.94
N PHE A 172 -16.54 -16.27 17.25
CA PHE A 172 -15.80 -15.36 18.14
C PHE A 172 -14.29 -15.38 17.86
N VAL A 173 -13.69 -16.57 17.73
CA VAL A 173 -12.26 -16.72 17.38
C VAL A 173 -11.97 -16.07 16.01
N VAL A 174 -12.83 -16.31 15.01
CA VAL A 174 -12.70 -15.71 13.69
C VAL A 174 -12.77 -14.19 13.76
N GLN A 175 -13.72 -13.63 14.51
CA GLN A 175 -13.87 -12.19 14.67
C GLN A 175 -12.62 -11.54 15.32
N VAL A 176 -12.08 -12.12 16.40
CA VAL A 176 -10.85 -11.61 17.02
C VAL A 176 -9.67 -11.68 16.06
N THR A 177 -9.56 -12.76 15.29
CA THR A 177 -8.51 -12.90 14.27
C THR A 177 -8.67 -11.85 13.15
N MET A 178 -9.89 -11.58 12.71
CA MET A 178 -10.18 -10.54 11.73
C MET A 178 -9.75 -9.15 12.21
N LEU A 179 -9.99 -8.81 13.47
CA LEU A 179 -9.52 -7.55 14.06
C LEU A 179 -7.98 -7.45 14.04
N ALA A 180 -7.29 -8.54 14.38
CA ALA A 180 -5.83 -8.57 14.32
C ALA A 180 -5.31 -8.41 12.88
N LEU A 181 -5.93 -9.07 11.90
CA LEU A 181 -5.58 -8.94 10.48
C LEU A 181 -5.86 -7.53 9.96
N SER A 182 -6.95 -6.90 10.39
CA SER A 182 -7.26 -5.50 10.08
C SER A 182 -6.15 -4.55 10.51
N ALA A 183 -5.64 -4.72 11.74
CA ALA A 183 -4.51 -3.93 12.23
C ALA A 183 -3.23 -4.15 11.41
N ILE A 184 -2.95 -5.39 11.00
CA ILE A 184 -1.81 -5.71 10.14
C ILE A 184 -1.94 -5.04 8.78
N ILE A 185 -3.10 -5.12 8.14
CA ILE A 185 -3.38 -4.48 6.85
C ILE A 185 -3.22 -2.95 6.95
N PHE A 186 -3.75 -2.35 8.01
CA PHE A 186 -3.56 -0.93 8.30
C PHE A 186 -2.07 -0.56 8.32
N VAL A 187 -1.25 -1.32 9.06
CA VAL A 187 0.20 -1.07 9.15
C VAL A 187 0.88 -1.15 7.78
N ILE A 188 0.47 -2.07 6.91
CA ILE A 188 1.04 -2.21 5.55
C ILE A 188 0.70 -0.99 4.69
N VAL A 189 -0.55 -0.56 4.68
CA VAL A 189 -1.02 0.56 3.85
C VAL A 189 -0.44 1.89 4.31
N TYR A 190 -0.50 2.16 5.61
CA TYR A 190 0.08 3.37 6.20
C TYR A 190 1.61 3.36 6.17
N GLY A 191 2.23 2.20 6.38
CA GLY A 191 3.68 2.01 6.29
C GLY A 191 4.21 2.38 4.90
N ARG A 192 3.50 1.98 3.83
CA ARG A 192 3.82 2.42 2.46
C ARG A 192 3.84 3.95 2.34
N MET A 193 2.84 4.65 2.92
CA MET A 193 2.78 6.10 2.84
C MET A 193 3.95 6.77 3.59
N VAL A 194 4.32 6.23 4.75
CA VAL A 194 5.51 6.67 5.49
C VAL A 194 6.78 6.43 4.67
N GLU A 195 6.91 5.28 3.99
CA GLU A 195 8.05 4.98 3.11
C GLU A 195 8.13 5.99 1.95
N ILE A 196 6.99 6.39 1.35
CA ILE A 196 6.92 7.45 0.33
C ILE A 196 7.48 8.77 0.89
N TYR A 197 7.03 9.21 2.06
CA TYR A 197 7.49 10.44 2.66
C TYR A 197 9.00 10.43 2.95
N LEU A 198 9.52 9.31 3.48
CA LEU A 198 10.95 9.15 3.74
C LEU A 198 11.77 9.20 2.45
N MET A 199 11.34 8.48 1.41
CA MET A 199 12.02 8.50 0.11
C MET A 199 12.03 9.89 -0.50
N VAL A 200 10.89 10.59 -0.51
CA VAL A 200 10.79 11.93 -1.08
C VAL A 200 11.61 12.96 -0.31
N SER A 201 11.71 12.84 1.02
CA SER A 201 12.52 13.76 1.84
C SER A 201 13.99 13.76 1.47
N LEU A 202 14.54 12.60 1.10
CA LEU A 202 15.97 12.40 0.78
C LEU A 202 16.26 12.51 -0.73
N ALA A 203 15.25 12.72 -1.57
CA ALA A 203 15.35 12.69 -3.02
C ALA A 203 16.48 13.56 -3.62
N PRO A 204 16.79 14.77 -3.14
CA PRO A 204 17.86 15.59 -3.71
C PRO A 204 19.24 14.90 -3.71
N ILE A 205 19.54 14.06 -2.72
CA ILE A 205 20.87 13.41 -2.62
C ILE A 205 21.13 12.43 -3.78
N PRO A 206 20.29 11.41 -4.04
CA PRO A 206 20.52 10.52 -5.17
C PRO A 206 20.39 11.23 -6.54
N PHE A 207 19.60 12.32 -6.65
CA PHE A 207 19.52 13.07 -7.88
C PHE A 207 20.82 13.81 -8.26
N VAL A 208 21.65 14.18 -7.28
CA VAL A 208 22.97 14.73 -7.53
C VAL A 208 23.82 13.79 -8.38
N THR A 209 23.71 12.50 -8.19
CA THR A 209 24.53 11.50 -8.88
C THR A 209 24.28 11.42 -10.38
N PHE A 210 23.15 11.96 -10.89
CA PHE A 210 22.94 12.12 -12.33
C PHE A 210 23.93 13.11 -12.97
N GLY A 211 24.54 13.99 -12.19
CA GLY A 211 25.61 14.87 -12.64
C GLY A 211 26.88 14.15 -13.07
N ASN A 212 27.13 12.93 -12.57
CA ASN A 212 28.35 12.15 -12.88
C ASN A 212 28.00 10.79 -13.49
N HIS A 213 28.63 10.48 -14.64
CA HIS A 213 28.37 9.23 -15.37
C HIS A 213 28.70 7.97 -14.53
N GLU A 214 29.80 8.01 -13.79
CA GLU A 214 30.26 6.87 -12.98
C GLU A 214 29.32 6.59 -11.79
N GLN A 215 28.70 7.63 -11.22
CA GLN A 215 27.83 7.53 -10.04
C GLN A 215 26.33 7.49 -10.40
N SER A 216 25.98 7.64 -11.69
CA SER A 216 24.58 7.70 -12.17
C SER A 216 23.74 6.47 -11.78
N HIS A 217 24.36 5.34 -11.51
CA HIS A 217 23.68 4.13 -11.01
C HIS A 217 22.88 4.37 -9.73
N THR A 218 23.40 5.20 -8.80
CA THR A 218 22.69 5.50 -7.55
C THR A 218 21.37 6.25 -7.83
N GLY A 219 21.41 7.28 -8.67
CA GLY A 219 20.22 8.03 -9.07
C GLY A 219 19.23 7.18 -9.84
N GLN A 220 19.71 6.34 -10.77
CA GLN A 220 18.86 5.42 -11.53
C GLN A 220 18.15 4.40 -10.62
N ASN A 221 18.88 3.81 -9.67
CA ASN A 221 18.32 2.86 -8.74
C ASN A 221 17.30 3.53 -7.80
N TYR A 222 17.56 4.76 -7.39
CA TYR A 222 16.60 5.55 -6.62
C TYR A 222 15.31 5.80 -7.42
N LEU A 223 15.38 6.19 -8.70
CA LEU A 223 14.19 6.35 -9.56
C LEU A 223 13.43 5.04 -9.72
N ARG A 224 14.12 3.91 -9.94
CA ARG A 224 13.49 2.59 -9.99
C ARG A 224 12.75 2.28 -8.68
N SER A 225 13.35 2.62 -7.53
CA SER A 225 12.72 2.44 -6.22
C SER A 225 11.49 3.33 -6.04
N LEU A 226 11.51 4.58 -6.53
CA LEU A 226 10.34 5.47 -6.53
C LEU A 226 9.21 4.90 -7.38
N PHE A 227 9.50 4.44 -8.60
CA PHE A 227 8.50 3.78 -9.45
C PHE A 227 7.95 2.52 -8.79
N ALA A 228 8.81 1.68 -8.23
CA ALA A 228 8.39 0.48 -7.52
C ALA A 228 7.42 0.82 -6.37
N LEU A 229 7.75 1.83 -5.57
CA LEU A 229 6.91 2.27 -4.44
C LEU A 229 5.58 2.88 -4.91
N GLY A 230 5.60 3.66 -6.01
CA GLY A 230 4.39 4.17 -6.65
C GLY A 230 3.47 3.04 -7.14
N PHE A 231 4.02 2.10 -7.89
CA PHE A 231 3.27 0.95 -8.45
C PHE A 231 2.89 -0.11 -7.41
N GLN A 232 3.52 -0.15 -6.25
CA GLN A 232 3.09 -1.01 -5.15
C GLN A 232 1.61 -0.77 -4.81
N GLY A 233 1.13 0.48 -4.86
CA GLY A 233 -0.28 0.79 -4.67
C GLY A 233 -1.20 0.11 -5.69
N PHE A 234 -0.80 0.05 -6.95
CA PHE A 234 -1.52 -0.68 -7.97
C PHE A 234 -1.59 -2.19 -7.66
N LEU A 235 -0.48 -2.80 -7.23
CA LEU A 235 -0.48 -4.21 -6.81
C LEU A 235 -1.37 -4.46 -5.60
N ILE A 236 -1.40 -3.55 -4.63
CA ILE A 236 -2.31 -3.61 -3.49
C ILE A 236 -3.76 -3.61 -3.98
N MET A 237 -4.13 -2.73 -4.92
CA MET A 237 -5.47 -2.69 -5.51
C MET A 237 -5.85 -4.00 -6.20
N ILE A 238 -4.93 -4.60 -6.95
CA ILE A 238 -5.16 -5.93 -7.57
C ILE A 238 -5.42 -7.00 -6.50
N CYS A 239 -4.60 -7.03 -5.43
CA CYS A 239 -4.80 -7.98 -4.33
C CYS A 239 -6.17 -7.83 -3.68
N VAL A 240 -6.61 -6.58 -3.44
CA VAL A 240 -7.94 -6.29 -2.89
C VAL A 240 -9.06 -6.72 -3.84
N GLY A 241 -8.89 -6.49 -5.15
CA GLY A 241 -9.85 -6.93 -6.16
C GLY A 241 -9.99 -8.46 -6.22
N ILE A 242 -8.86 -9.19 -6.19
CA ILE A 242 -8.87 -10.66 -6.12
C ILE A 242 -9.57 -11.12 -4.85
N TYR A 243 -9.25 -10.52 -3.71
CA TYR A 243 -9.89 -10.83 -2.43
C TYR A 243 -11.40 -10.63 -2.48
N ALA A 244 -11.88 -9.48 -3.01
CA ALA A 244 -13.30 -9.20 -3.14
C ALA A 244 -14.03 -10.28 -3.98
N VAL A 245 -13.45 -10.70 -5.10
CA VAL A 245 -14.01 -11.76 -5.96
C VAL A 245 -14.02 -13.11 -5.23
N LEU A 246 -12.96 -13.45 -4.50
CA LEU A 246 -12.90 -14.70 -3.73
C LEU A 246 -13.97 -14.76 -2.64
N ILE A 247 -14.21 -13.65 -1.94
CA ILE A 247 -15.27 -13.57 -0.92
C ILE A 247 -16.66 -13.72 -1.55
N GLN A 248 -16.93 -13.06 -2.70
CA GLN A 248 -18.22 -13.17 -3.40
C GLN A 248 -18.54 -14.59 -3.85
N ASN A 249 -17.53 -15.38 -4.16
CA ASN A 249 -17.70 -16.77 -4.61
C ASN A 249 -17.93 -17.78 -3.46
N LEU A 250 -17.97 -17.34 -2.20
CA LEU A 250 -18.27 -18.21 -1.07
C LEU A 250 -19.78 -18.50 -1.00
N SER A 251 -20.13 -19.79 -0.97
CA SER A 251 -21.53 -20.25 -0.84
C SER A 251 -21.91 -20.38 0.64
N PHE A 252 -22.48 -19.33 1.22
CA PHE A 252 -22.87 -19.32 2.65
C PHE A 252 -24.11 -20.18 2.94
N SER A 253 -24.88 -20.59 1.95
CA SER A 253 -26.10 -21.40 2.11
C SER A 253 -25.83 -22.88 2.40
N ASP A 254 -24.75 -23.46 1.84
CA ASP A 254 -24.56 -24.91 1.85
C ASP A 254 -23.79 -25.39 3.09
N ASN A 255 -22.83 -24.57 3.58
CA ASN A 255 -22.07 -24.89 4.79
C ASN A 255 -21.51 -23.62 5.44
N ILE A 256 -22.22 -23.10 6.43
CA ILE A 256 -21.87 -21.86 7.15
C ILE A 256 -20.48 -21.95 7.76
N ILE A 257 -20.13 -23.08 8.39
CA ILE A 257 -18.85 -23.26 9.06
C ILE A 257 -17.69 -23.15 8.05
N SER A 258 -17.80 -23.86 6.93
CA SER A 258 -16.78 -23.84 5.87
C SER A 258 -16.60 -22.43 5.28
N SER A 259 -17.71 -21.70 5.09
CA SER A 259 -17.67 -20.35 4.55
C SER A 259 -17.03 -19.34 5.50
N ILE A 260 -17.30 -19.45 6.80
CA ILE A 260 -16.65 -18.61 7.84
C ILE A 260 -15.13 -18.81 7.84
N TRP A 261 -14.68 -20.07 7.83
CA TRP A 261 -13.25 -20.39 7.73
C TRP A 261 -12.65 -19.98 6.38
N GLY A 262 -13.45 -20.02 5.30
CA GLY A 262 -13.08 -19.51 4.00
C GLY A 262 -12.80 -18.01 4.01
N VAL A 263 -13.68 -17.20 4.61
CA VAL A 263 -13.46 -15.75 4.79
C VAL A 263 -12.17 -15.47 5.55
N LEU A 264 -11.95 -16.16 6.68
CA LEU A 264 -10.73 -16.03 7.45
C LEU A 264 -9.49 -16.39 6.61
N GLY A 265 -9.53 -17.52 5.90
CA GLY A 265 -8.43 -17.99 5.07
C GLY A 265 -8.08 -17.00 3.97
N TYR A 266 -9.08 -16.43 3.27
CA TYR A 266 -8.85 -15.42 2.24
C TYR A 266 -8.34 -14.10 2.82
N THR A 267 -8.78 -13.70 4.03
CA THR A 267 -8.24 -12.49 4.68
C THR A 267 -6.79 -12.69 5.13
N VAL A 268 -6.44 -13.86 5.62
CA VAL A 268 -5.03 -14.22 5.90
C VAL A 268 -4.22 -14.17 4.60
N LEU A 269 -4.74 -14.75 3.51
CA LEU A 269 -4.09 -14.71 2.20
C LEU A 269 -3.88 -13.25 1.73
N LEU A 270 -4.90 -12.40 1.87
CA LEU A 270 -4.78 -10.97 1.57
C LEU A 270 -3.64 -10.32 2.37
N ALA A 271 -3.62 -10.47 3.68
CA ALA A 271 -2.59 -9.90 4.54
C ALA A 271 -1.18 -10.33 4.10
N PHE A 272 -0.96 -11.62 3.84
CA PHE A 272 0.33 -12.13 3.38
C PHE A 272 0.71 -11.66 1.97
N THR A 273 -0.25 -11.56 1.05
CA THR A 273 0.04 -11.05 -0.30
C THR A 273 0.36 -9.55 -0.26
N LEU A 274 -0.30 -8.77 0.57
CA LEU A 274 -0.01 -7.36 0.76
C LEU A 274 1.43 -7.12 1.25
N PHE A 275 1.94 -7.94 2.19
CA PHE A 275 3.35 -7.88 2.61
C PHE A 275 4.33 -8.08 1.45
N LYS A 276 3.97 -8.93 0.48
CA LYS A 276 4.84 -9.24 -0.67
C LYS A 276 4.77 -8.21 -1.78
N THR A 277 3.76 -7.32 -1.79
CA THR A 277 3.59 -6.33 -2.88
C THR A 277 4.80 -5.40 -3.02
N GLY A 278 5.43 -4.99 -1.93
CA GLY A 278 6.63 -4.14 -1.95
C GLY A 278 7.82 -4.83 -2.62
N SER A 279 8.13 -6.08 -2.23
CA SER A 279 9.22 -6.85 -2.82
C SER A 279 8.94 -7.20 -4.29
N LEU A 280 7.69 -7.49 -4.63
CA LEU A 280 7.28 -7.77 -6.00
C LEU A 280 7.43 -6.53 -6.88
N ALA A 281 6.99 -5.35 -6.39
CA ALA A 281 7.17 -4.09 -7.09
C ALA A 281 8.66 -3.80 -7.35
N LYS A 282 9.50 -3.92 -6.32
CA LYS A 282 10.96 -3.74 -6.45
C LYS A 282 11.57 -4.70 -7.48
N SER A 283 11.14 -5.96 -7.50
CA SER A 283 11.60 -6.96 -8.47
C SER A 283 11.22 -6.57 -9.91
N VAL A 284 9.99 -6.11 -10.15
CA VAL A 284 9.51 -5.70 -11.48
C VAL A 284 10.31 -4.51 -12.03
N PHE A 285 10.67 -3.56 -11.18
CA PHE A 285 11.44 -2.37 -11.56
C PHE A 285 12.96 -2.55 -11.44
N ALA A 286 13.44 -3.77 -11.11
CA ALA A 286 14.85 -4.04 -10.84
C ALA A 286 15.48 -3.03 -9.87
N ALA A 287 14.73 -2.67 -8.83
CA ALA A 287 15.16 -1.77 -7.75
C ALA A 287 15.83 -2.60 -6.65
N HIS A 288 17.06 -2.23 -6.29
CA HIS A 288 17.87 -2.94 -5.29
C HIS A 288 18.16 -2.05 -4.09
#